data_58c3c92486384029117b6a0f02d106e5
#
_entry.id   58c3c92486384029117b6a0f02d106e5
#
_cell.length_a   1.000
_cell.length_b   1.000
_cell.length_c   1.000
_cell.angle_alpha   90.00
_cell.angle_beta   90.00
_cell.angle_gamma   90.00
#
_symmetry.space_group_name_H-M   'P 1'
#
loop_
_entity.id
_entity.type
_entity.pdbx_description
1 polymer ?
#
loop_
_entity_poly.entity_id
_entity_poly.type
_entity_poly.pdbx_seq_one_letter_code
_entity_poly.pdbx_strand_id
1 'polypeptide(L)'
;MKNAIRILPALIAIGVGAMTGGWLVKLPVVHQVAGRVFQRGKLIALVGQRGIFEVDLRARIRERQFCAGRTGDDFDETERVALRDELIASEAVPTNAVKFDDSDRAFIVLRNQFADDRQFRATLRVSGVSQRALKRALADSIRGEQWIENQIASRIAVSDAEVQKYFEQHQAEFMQPTRIRARHIFLAAPEGSAPELMQAKQNAILDIAVRLGRGEDFGQLAAAVSEDEASKALGGDLGFFAANRIPTEFFEAAEQLLPNGPPRFLQSHLGFHALQVTDVHPTRPLTLAEATPEITALIAAEKRRNAVAALESELARRARFVVE
;
A
#
# COMPACT_ATOMS: atom_id res chain seq x y z
N MET A 1 9.89 -34.42 -44.31
CA MET A 1 8.65 -35.26 -44.46
C MET A 1 8.33 -36.14 -43.25
N LYS A 2 9.29 -36.56 -42.40
CA LYS A 2 9.03 -37.43 -41.22
C LYS A 2 8.24 -36.74 -40.08
N ASN A 3 8.25 -35.40 -39.98
CA ASN A 3 7.56 -34.69 -38.92
C ASN A 3 6.08 -34.37 -39.23
N ALA A 4 5.68 -34.36 -40.51
CA ALA A 4 4.28 -34.09 -40.93
C ALA A 4 3.36 -35.28 -40.58
N ILE A 5 3.88 -36.52 -40.60
CA ILE A 5 3.08 -37.71 -40.32
C ILE A 5 2.71 -37.88 -38.84
N ARG A 6 3.49 -37.28 -37.92
CA ARG A 6 3.19 -37.31 -36.47
C ARG A 6 2.20 -36.25 -36.00
N ILE A 7 1.98 -35.19 -36.81
CA ILE A 7 1.06 -34.11 -36.50
C ILE A 7 -0.39 -34.40 -36.89
N LEU A 8 -0.55 -35.21 -37.96
CA LEU A 8 -1.86 -35.56 -38.50
C LEU A 8 -2.80 -36.28 -37.49
N PRO A 9 -2.36 -37.28 -36.73
CA PRO A 9 -3.23 -37.89 -35.72
C PRO A 9 -3.58 -36.94 -34.56
N ALA A 10 -2.69 -36.01 -34.19
CA ALA A 10 -2.98 -35.02 -33.16
C ALA A 10 -4.00 -33.97 -33.60
N LEU A 11 -3.99 -33.55 -34.87
CA LEU A 11 -4.99 -32.66 -35.47
C LEU A 11 -6.32 -33.37 -35.62
N ILE A 12 -6.36 -34.65 -35.99
CA ILE A 12 -7.57 -35.47 -36.04
C ILE A 12 -8.19 -35.63 -34.66
N ALA A 13 -7.37 -35.85 -33.60
CA ALA A 13 -7.85 -35.94 -32.22
C ALA A 13 -8.47 -34.61 -31.73
N ILE A 14 -7.92 -33.45 -32.13
CA ILE A 14 -8.46 -32.14 -31.84
C ILE A 14 -9.78 -31.91 -32.66
N GLY A 15 -9.81 -32.29 -33.91
CA GLY A 15 -11.02 -32.17 -34.74
C GLY A 15 -12.17 -33.08 -34.30
N VAL A 16 -11.88 -34.32 -33.91
CA VAL A 16 -12.85 -35.27 -33.35
C VAL A 16 -13.37 -34.84 -31.98
N GLY A 17 -12.50 -34.21 -31.16
CA GLY A 17 -12.90 -33.65 -29.86
C GLY A 17 -13.90 -32.50 -29.98
N ALA A 18 -13.82 -31.68 -31.05
CA ALA A 18 -14.79 -30.62 -31.33
C ALA A 18 -16.14 -31.17 -31.79
N MET A 19 -16.16 -32.34 -32.43
CA MET A 19 -17.39 -33.02 -32.91
C MET A 19 -18.07 -33.88 -31.84
N THR A 20 -17.33 -34.43 -30.88
CA THR A 20 -17.83 -35.37 -29.87
C THR A 20 -18.12 -34.73 -28.50
N GLY A 21 -18.29 -33.41 -28.44
CA GLY A 21 -18.78 -32.71 -27.23
C GLY A 21 -17.79 -32.64 -26.07
N GLY A 22 -16.72 -31.91 -26.20
CA GLY A 22 -15.98 -31.35 -25.07
C GLY A 22 -15.23 -32.29 -24.13
N TRP A 23 -15.34 -33.62 -24.31
CA TRP A 23 -14.69 -34.61 -23.42
C TRP A 23 -13.17 -34.66 -23.58
N LEU A 24 -12.69 -34.67 -24.82
CA LEU A 24 -11.22 -34.73 -25.09
C LEU A 24 -10.51 -33.43 -24.70
N VAL A 25 -11.19 -32.30 -24.69
CA VAL A 25 -10.63 -31.00 -24.28
C VAL A 25 -10.33 -30.96 -22.77
N LYS A 26 -10.86 -31.88 -21.99
CA LYS A 26 -10.56 -32.02 -20.54
C LYS A 26 -9.30 -32.87 -20.26
N LEU A 27 -8.65 -33.39 -21.28
CA LEU A 27 -7.45 -34.21 -21.11
C LEU A 27 -6.19 -33.34 -21.18
N PRO A 28 -5.31 -33.34 -20.16
CA PRO A 28 -4.06 -32.57 -20.15
C PRO A 28 -3.16 -32.86 -21.35
N VAL A 29 -3.14 -34.11 -21.82
CA VAL A 29 -2.33 -34.53 -22.95
C VAL A 29 -2.71 -33.80 -24.25
N VAL A 30 -3.99 -33.48 -24.46
CA VAL A 30 -4.46 -32.73 -25.63
C VAL A 30 -3.91 -31.30 -25.57
N HIS A 31 -3.91 -30.67 -24.40
CA HIS A 31 -3.34 -29.33 -24.21
C HIS A 31 -1.81 -29.33 -24.33
N GLN A 32 -1.11 -30.34 -23.83
CA GLN A 32 0.35 -30.47 -24.02
C GLN A 32 0.73 -30.57 -25.50
N VAL A 33 -0.01 -31.36 -26.28
CA VAL A 33 0.20 -31.46 -27.74
C VAL A 33 -0.10 -30.13 -28.43
N ALA A 34 -1.23 -29.50 -28.09
CA ALA A 34 -1.58 -28.18 -28.60
C ALA A 34 -0.51 -27.12 -28.24
N GLY A 35 -0.01 -27.11 -27.00
CA GLY A 35 1.08 -26.22 -26.56
C GLY A 35 2.34 -26.33 -27.42
N ARG A 36 2.73 -27.56 -27.77
CA ARG A 36 3.87 -27.80 -28.67
C ARG A 36 3.62 -27.37 -30.11
N VAL A 37 2.42 -27.67 -30.62
CA VAL A 37 2.04 -27.33 -32.01
C VAL A 37 1.92 -25.81 -32.21
N PHE A 38 1.35 -25.12 -31.24
CA PHE A 38 1.13 -23.65 -31.31
C PHE A 38 2.26 -22.84 -30.63
N GLN A 39 3.40 -23.46 -30.31
CA GLN A 39 4.58 -22.82 -29.69
C GLN A 39 4.25 -22.05 -28.39
N ARG A 40 3.28 -22.54 -27.61
CA ARG A 40 2.89 -21.92 -26.32
C ARG A 40 3.76 -22.34 -25.14
N GLY A 41 4.72 -23.25 -25.35
CA GLY A 41 5.59 -23.81 -24.32
C GLY A 41 4.93 -24.95 -23.52
N LYS A 42 5.46 -25.22 -22.32
CA LYS A 42 4.95 -26.26 -21.43
C LYS A 42 3.58 -25.88 -20.89
N LEU A 43 2.67 -26.85 -20.77
CA LEU A 43 1.41 -26.69 -20.04
C LEU A 43 1.71 -26.59 -18.56
N ILE A 44 1.28 -25.49 -17.91
CA ILE A 44 1.47 -25.24 -16.47
C ILE A 44 0.27 -25.77 -15.69
N ALA A 45 -0.93 -25.46 -16.15
CA ALA A 45 -2.16 -25.85 -15.46
C ALA A 45 -3.32 -26.03 -16.47
N LEU A 46 -4.34 -26.78 -16.05
CA LEU A 46 -5.59 -26.93 -16.75
C LEU A 46 -6.74 -26.49 -15.82
N VAL A 47 -7.41 -25.39 -16.16
CA VAL A 47 -8.56 -24.86 -15.44
C VAL A 47 -9.82 -25.09 -16.27
N GLY A 48 -10.67 -26.03 -15.84
CA GLY A 48 -11.82 -26.44 -16.61
C GLY A 48 -11.44 -27.04 -17.97
N GLN A 49 -11.63 -26.27 -19.03
CA GLN A 49 -11.26 -26.65 -20.40
C GLN A 49 -10.11 -25.78 -20.97
N ARG A 50 -9.53 -24.90 -20.15
CA ARG A 50 -8.53 -23.92 -20.58
C ARG A 50 -7.15 -24.32 -20.09
N GLY A 51 -6.21 -24.46 -21.03
CA GLY A 51 -4.81 -24.71 -20.71
C GLY A 51 -4.06 -23.40 -20.48
N ILE A 52 -3.36 -23.31 -19.36
CA ILE A 52 -2.43 -22.24 -19.02
C ILE A 52 -1.02 -22.73 -19.38
N PHE A 53 -0.30 -21.96 -20.16
CA PHE A 53 1.00 -22.31 -20.70
C PHE A 53 2.09 -21.35 -20.22
N GLU A 54 3.32 -21.76 -20.39
CA GLU A 54 4.51 -20.94 -20.07
C GLU A 54 4.50 -19.57 -20.72
N VAL A 55 3.96 -19.44 -21.94
CA VAL A 55 3.82 -18.14 -22.62
C VAL A 55 2.87 -17.21 -21.88
N ASP A 56 1.82 -17.75 -21.26
CA ASP A 56 0.84 -16.98 -20.51
C ASP A 56 1.47 -16.47 -19.20
N LEU A 57 2.24 -17.30 -18.50
CA LEU A 57 2.99 -16.88 -17.32
C LEU A 57 4.05 -15.81 -17.64
N ARG A 58 4.83 -16.02 -18.72
CA ARG A 58 5.80 -15.01 -19.17
C ARG A 58 5.15 -13.68 -19.54
N ALA A 59 3.96 -13.71 -20.14
CA ALA A 59 3.20 -12.49 -20.42
C ALA A 59 2.79 -11.79 -19.12
N ARG A 60 2.28 -12.52 -18.12
CA ARG A 60 1.89 -11.97 -16.83
C ARG A 60 3.08 -11.38 -16.06
N ILE A 61 4.24 -12.05 -16.08
CA ILE A 61 5.48 -11.54 -15.51
C ILE A 61 5.84 -10.18 -16.13
N ARG A 62 5.87 -10.06 -17.48
CA ARG A 62 6.16 -8.78 -18.15
C ARG A 62 5.17 -7.68 -17.80
N GLU A 63 3.89 -7.99 -17.71
CA GLU A 63 2.85 -7.04 -17.32
C GLU A 63 3.05 -6.54 -15.89
N ARG A 64 3.39 -7.44 -14.97
CA ARG A 64 3.66 -7.09 -13.58
C ARG A 64 4.93 -6.25 -13.44
N GLN A 65 6.00 -6.59 -14.16
CA GLN A 65 7.24 -5.80 -14.23
C GLN A 65 6.96 -4.39 -14.73
N PHE A 66 6.20 -4.27 -15.80
CA PHE A 66 5.80 -2.98 -16.35
C PHE A 66 5.06 -2.13 -15.31
N CYS A 67 4.05 -2.69 -14.64
CA CYS A 67 3.28 -1.98 -13.61
C CYS A 67 4.12 -1.61 -12.37
N ALA A 68 5.15 -2.41 -12.05
CA ALA A 68 6.07 -2.15 -10.94
C ALA A 68 7.25 -1.22 -11.30
N GLY A 69 7.34 -0.76 -12.56
CA GLY A 69 8.46 0.04 -13.05
C GLY A 69 9.81 -0.69 -13.04
N ARG A 70 9.80 -2.03 -13.00
CA ARG A 70 11.02 -2.87 -12.99
C ARG A 70 11.44 -3.18 -14.42
N THR A 71 12.76 -3.19 -14.67
CA THR A 71 13.38 -3.62 -15.92
C THR A 71 14.31 -4.77 -15.62
N GLY A 72 14.03 -5.97 -16.18
CA GLY A 72 14.85 -7.16 -15.97
C GLY A 72 14.06 -8.37 -15.48
N ASP A 73 14.66 -9.57 -15.50
CA ASP A 73 14.01 -10.81 -15.04
C ASP A 73 14.34 -11.09 -13.57
N ASP A 74 14.07 -10.08 -12.70
CA ASP A 74 14.42 -10.09 -11.27
C ASP A 74 13.35 -10.75 -10.38
N PHE A 75 12.44 -11.52 -10.94
CA PHE A 75 11.49 -12.30 -10.14
C PHE A 75 12.17 -13.53 -9.55
N ASP A 76 12.12 -13.64 -8.23
CA ASP A 76 12.51 -14.88 -7.55
C ASP A 76 11.48 -16.01 -7.78
N GLU A 77 11.81 -17.21 -7.39
CA GLU A 77 10.94 -18.37 -7.58
C GLU A 77 9.63 -18.24 -6.79
N THR A 78 9.66 -17.58 -5.62
CA THR A 78 8.47 -17.34 -4.80
C THR A 78 7.49 -16.39 -5.50
N GLU A 79 8.01 -15.31 -6.08
CA GLU A 79 7.20 -14.37 -6.88
C GLU A 79 6.63 -15.04 -8.14
N ARG A 80 7.41 -15.92 -8.79
CA ARG A 80 6.95 -16.69 -9.97
C ARG A 80 5.84 -17.67 -9.61
N VAL A 81 5.95 -18.37 -8.48
CA VAL A 81 4.91 -19.25 -7.96
C VAL A 81 3.65 -18.48 -7.64
N ALA A 82 3.76 -17.34 -6.95
CA ALA A 82 2.62 -16.48 -6.62
C ALA A 82 1.90 -15.96 -7.88
N LEU A 83 2.65 -15.53 -8.91
CA LEU A 83 2.06 -15.08 -10.19
C LEU A 83 1.42 -16.23 -10.97
N ARG A 84 1.98 -17.44 -10.90
CA ARG A 84 1.36 -18.62 -11.46
C ARG A 84 0.01 -18.92 -10.83
N ASP A 85 -0.04 -18.89 -9.51
CA ASP A 85 -1.25 -19.18 -8.75
C ASP A 85 -2.32 -18.09 -8.94
N GLU A 86 -1.92 -16.81 -9.01
CA GLU A 86 -2.79 -15.69 -9.40
C GLU A 86 -3.37 -15.88 -10.82
N LEU A 87 -2.54 -16.32 -11.77
CA LEU A 87 -2.98 -16.58 -13.14
C LEU A 87 -4.00 -17.74 -13.19
N ILE A 88 -3.73 -18.81 -12.45
CA ILE A 88 -4.65 -19.97 -12.32
C ILE A 88 -5.97 -19.51 -11.70
N ALA A 89 -5.93 -18.74 -10.64
CA ALA A 89 -7.13 -18.21 -9.98
C ALA A 89 -7.92 -17.27 -10.91
N SER A 90 -7.25 -16.38 -11.64
CA SER A 90 -7.90 -15.45 -12.58
C SER A 90 -8.63 -16.17 -13.72
N GLU A 91 -8.12 -17.30 -14.20
CA GLU A 91 -8.78 -18.11 -15.23
C GLU A 91 -9.97 -18.94 -14.67
N ALA A 92 -10.02 -19.16 -13.36
CA ALA A 92 -11.16 -19.81 -12.70
C ALA A 92 -12.36 -18.86 -12.49
N VAL A 93 -12.13 -17.54 -12.61
CA VAL A 93 -13.18 -16.51 -12.43
C VAL A 93 -14.14 -16.49 -13.61
N PRO A 94 -15.47 -16.55 -13.40
CA PRO A 94 -16.44 -16.43 -14.48
C PRO A 94 -16.33 -15.07 -15.21
N THR A 95 -16.31 -15.10 -16.54
CA THR A 95 -16.10 -13.93 -17.40
C THR A 95 -17.19 -12.84 -17.30
N ASN A 96 -18.33 -13.12 -16.65
CA ASN A 96 -19.49 -12.24 -16.60
C ASN A 96 -19.56 -11.37 -15.33
N ALA A 97 -18.54 -11.40 -14.48
CA ALA A 97 -18.65 -10.90 -13.10
C ALA A 97 -18.35 -9.39 -12.91
N VAL A 98 -17.90 -8.65 -13.93
CA VAL A 98 -17.41 -7.27 -13.74
C VAL A 98 -17.86 -6.30 -14.82
N LYS A 99 -18.25 -5.09 -14.40
CA LYS A 99 -18.51 -3.94 -15.28
C LYS A 99 -17.20 -3.36 -15.83
N PHE A 100 -17.15 -3.06 -17.11
CA PHE A 100 -15.97 -2.60 -17.86
C PHE A 100 -15.38 -1.23 -17.43
N ASP A 101 -16.04 -0.49 -16.55
CA ASP A 101 -15.71 0.92 -16.24
C ASP A 101 -14.43 1.11 -15.42
N ASP A 102 -14.10 0.17 -14.54
CA ASP A 102 -12.96 0.30 -13.64
C ASP A 102 -11.60 0.07 -14.32
N SER A 103 -11.55 -0.69 -15.41
CA SER A 103 -10.31 -0.98 -16.13
C SER A 103 -9.75 0.24 -16.90
N ASP A 104 -10.63 1.09 -17.42
CA ASP A 104 -10.21 2.32 -18.10
C ASP A 104 -9.67 3.34 -17.10
N ARG A 105 -10.27 3.45 -15.91
CA ARG A 105 -9.72 4.27 -14.81
C ARG A 105 -8.35 3.78 -14.39
N ALA A 106 -8.19 2.48 -14.12
CA ALA A 106 -6.90 1.90 -13.75
C ALA A 106 -5.83 2.15 -14.81
N PHE A 107 -6.20 2.04 -16.09
CA PHE A 107 -5.30 2.35 -17.19
C PHE A 107 -4.89 3.83 -17.22
N ILE A 108 -5.82 4.77 -16.98
CA ILE A 108 -5.54 6.21 -16.92
C ILE A 108 -4.59 6.51 -15.74
N VAL A 109 -4.87 5.95 -14.56
CA VAL A 109 -4.01 6.12 -13.37
C VAL A 109 -2.60 5.62 -13.65
N LEU A 110 -2.46 4.42 -14.24
CA LEU A 110 -1.14 3.88 -14.60
C LEU A 110 -0.42 4.76 -15.63
N ARG A 111 -1.13 5.20 -16.68
CA ARG A 111 -0.56 6.09 -17.70
C ARG A 111 -0.07 7.42 -17.12
N ASN A 112 -0.80 7.99 -16.16
CA ASN A 112 -0.46 9.26 -15.52
C ASN A 112 0.77 9.18 -14.58
N GLN A 113 1.30 7.99 -14.31
CA GLN A 113 2.59 7.83 -13.61
C GLN A 113 3.79 8.13 -14.51
N PHE A 114 3.61 8.25 -15.81
CA PHE A 114 4.64 8.60 -16.78
C PHE A 114 4.57 10.09 -17.10
N ALA A 115 5.72 10.71 -17.33
CA ALA A 115 5.80 12.13 -17.60
C ALA A 115 5.00 12.56 -18.86
N ASP A 116 4.98 11.71 -19.89
CA ASP A 116 4.22 11.94 -21.12
C ASP A 116 3.91 10.64 -21.88
N ASP A 117 3.10 10.75 -22.92
CA ASP A 117 2.71 9.65 -23.82
C ASP A 117 3.91 9.03 -24.58
N ARG A 118 4.97 9.80 -24.84
CA ARG A 118 6.15 9.30 -25.54
C ARG A 118 6.90 8.34 -24.64
N GLN A 119 7.13 8.73 -23.39
CA GLN A 119 7.77 7.90 -22.39
C GLN A 119 6.95 6.61 -22.14
N PHE A 120 5.63 6.73 -21.94
CA PHE A 120 4.73 5.57 -21.77
C PHE A 120 4.85 4.57 -22.93
N ARG A 121 4.74 5.03 -24.18
CA ARG A 121 4.86 4.15 -25.37
C ARG A 121 6.26 3.58 -25.56
N ALA A 122 7.29 4.33 -25.19
CA ALA A 122 8.67 3.83 -25.25
C ALA A 122 8.86 2.69 -24.25
N THR A 123 8.38 2.85 -23.01
CA THR A 123 8.46 1.83 -21.96
C THR A 123 7.67 0.58 -22.37
N LEU A 124 6.45 0.71 -22.92
CA LEU A 124 5.69 -0.42 -23.45
C LEU A 124 6.47 -1.21 -24.50
N ARG A 125 7.14 -0.50 -25.44
CA ARG A 125 7.95 -1.16 -26.49
C ARG A 125 9.13 -1.92 -25.92
N VAL A 126 9.85 -1.32 -24.97
CA VAL A 126 11.00 -1.96 -24.31
C VAL A 126 10.57 -3.20 -23.53
N SER A 127 9.43 -3.13 -22.84
CA SER A 127 8.88 -4.24 -22.06
C SER A 127 8.21 -5.33 -22.91
N GLY A 128 8.06 -5.11 -24.22
CA GLY A 128 7.37 -6.06 -25.12
C GLY A 128 5.87 -6.23 -24.80
N VAL A 129 5.26 -5.27 -24.11
CA VAL A 129 3.83 -5.27 -23.73
C VAL A 129 3.06 -4.36 -24.67
N SER A 130 1.98 -4.86 -25.29
CA SER A 130 1.08 -4.01 -26.05
C SER A 130 0.09 -3.29 -25.14
N GLN A 131 -0.34 -2.08 -25.52
CA GLN A 131 -1.36 -1.34 -24.77
C GLN A 131 -2.66 -2.15 -24.60
N ARG A 132 -3.03 -2.94 -25.61
CA ARG A 132 -4.22 -3.83 -25.56
C ARG A 132 -4.02 -4.96 -24.56
N ALA A 133 -2.83 -5.55 -24.49
CA ALA A 133 -2.50 -6.59 -23.51
C ALA A 133 -2.54 -6.01 -22.09
N LEU A 134 -1.94 -4.85 -21.88
CA LEU A 134 -1.96 -4.15 -20.59
C LEU A 134 -3.38 -3.84 -20.10
N LYS A 135 -4.23 -3.26 -20.96
CA LYS A 135 -5.65 -3.01 -20.62
C LYS A 135 -6.41 -4.29 -20.27
N ARG A 136 -6.13 -5.38 -20.97
CA ARG A 136 -6.75 -6.68 -20.69
C ARG A 136 -6.26 -7.21 -19.33
N ALA A 137 -4.96 -7.15 -19.05
CA ALA A 137 -4.40 -7.60 -17.80
C ALA A 137 -4.96 -6.82 -16.59
N LEU A 138 -5.10 -5.49 -16.71
CA LEU A 138 -5.74 -4.66 -15.69
C LEU A 138 -7.22 -5.06 -15.48
N ALA A 139 -7.97 -5.29 -16.56
CA ALA A 139 -9.35 -5.74 -16.45
C ALA A 139 -9.46 -7.13 -15.79
N ASP A 140 -8.54 -8.04 -16.10
CA ASP A 140 -8.51 -9.38 -15.51
C ASP A 140 -8.14 -9.33 -14.03
N SER A 141 -7.18 -8.47 -13.62
CA SER A 141 -6.81 -8.24 -12.23
C SER A 141 -8.00 -7.70 -11.42
N ILE A 142 -8.65 -6.66 -11.90
CA ILE A 142 -9.81 -6.05 -11.23
C ILE A 142 -10.95 -7.08 -11.08
N ARG A 143 -11.23 -7.85 -12.13
CA ARG A 143 -12.22 -8.93 -12.04
C ARG A 143 -11.86 -9.98 -11.01
N GLY A 144 -10.60 -10.38 -10.98
CA GLY A 144 -10.10 -11.35 -10.01
C GLY A 144 -10.28 -10.84 -8.58
N GLU A 145 -9.86 -9.61 -8.32
CA GLU A 145 -10.01 -8.97 -7.01
C GLU A 145 -11.48 -8.87 -6.57
N GLN A 146 -12.35 -8.36 -7.42
CA GLN A 146 -13.79 -8.24 -7.10
C GLN A 146 -14.44 -9.60 -6.86
N TRP A 147 -14.08 -10.61 -7.64
CA TRP A 147 -14.58 -11.96 -7.43
C TRP A 147 -14.10 -12.53 -6.09
N ILE A 148 -12.82 -12.37 -5.76
CA ILE A 148 -12.26 -12.80 -4.46
C ILE A 148 -13.00 -12.11 -3.32
N GLU A 149 -13.14 -10.78 -3.36
CA GLU A 149 -13.86 -10.04 -2.32
C GLU A 149 -15.29 -10.53 -2.14
N ASN A 150 -16.00 -10.81 -3.23
CA ASN A 150 -17.35 -11.38 -3.16
C ASN A 150 -17.39 -12.78 -2.53
N GLN A 151 -16.38 -13.63 -2.81
CA GLN A 151 -16.29 -14.99 -2.24
C GLN A 151 -16.00 -14.97 -0.75
N ILE A 152 -15.20 -14.00 -0.28
CA ILE A 152 -14.79 -13.93 1.12
C ILE A 152 -15.64 -12.98 1.97
N ALA A 153 -16.52 -12.19 1.38
CA ALA A 153 -17.29 -11.13 2.05
C ALA A 153 -17.96 -11.59 3.36
N SER A 154 -18.62 -12.77 3.35
CA SER A 154 -19.26 -13.32 4.56
C SER A 154 -18.26 -13.83 5.61
N ARG A 155 -17.03 -14.14 5.22
CA ARG A 155 -15.99 -14.68 6.10
C ARG A 155 -15.17 -13.59 6.81
N ILE A 156 -15.20 -12.37 6.27
CA ILE A 156 -14.41 -11.23 6.78
C ILE A 156 -15.24 -10.26 7.62
N ALA A 157 -16.55 -10.48 7.72
CA ALA A 157 -17.41 -9.68 8.59
C ALA A 157 -16.92 -9.77 10.04
N VAL A 158 -16.78 -8.60 10.68
CA VAL A 158 -16.36 -8.48 12.08
C VAL A 158 -17.58 -8.12 12.91
N SER A 159 -17.81 -8.89 13.95
CA SER A 159 -18.91 -8.66 14.88
C SER A 159 -18.46 -7.84 16.09
N ASP A 160 -19.39 -7.14 16.74
CA ASP A 160 -19.12 -6.38 17.96
C ASP A 160 -18.54 -7.27 19.08
N ALA A 161 -19.00 -8.52 19.16
CA ALA A 161 -18.50 -9.50 20.14
C ALA A 161 -17.00 -9.84 19.92
N GLU A 162 -16.54 -9.90 18.66
CA GLU A 162 -15.13 -10.12 18.36
C GLU A 162 -14.30 -8.90 18.71
N VAL A 163 -14.80 -7.70 18.44
CA VAL A 163 -14.16 -6.43 18.83
C VAL A 163 -14.03 -6.33 20.34
N GLN A 164 -15.12 -6.60 21.07
CA GLN A 164 -15.12 -6.60 22.53
C GLN A 164 -14.09 -7.58 23.09
N LYS A 165 -14.12 -8.83 22.62
CA LYS A 165 -13.18 -9.88 23.06
C LYS A 165 -11.72 -9.50 22.78
N TYR A 166 -11.43 -8.96 21.59
CA TYR A 166 -10.08 -8.54 21.23
C TYR A 166 -9.60 -7.42 22.15
N PHE A 167 -10.45 -6.41 22.38
CA PHE A 167 -10.14 -5.31 23.29
C PHE A 167 -9.83 -5.80 24.70
N GLU A 168 -10.64 -6.70 25.26
CA GLU A 168 -10.42 -7.27 26.60
C GLU A 168 -9.09 -8.02 26.72
N GLN A 169 -8.68 -8.72 25.65
CA GLN A 169 -7.44 -9.49 25.63
C GLN A 169 -6.18 -8.62 25.40
N HIS A 170 -6.34 -7.41 24.84
CA HIS A 170 -5.22 -6.57 24.42
C HIS A 170 -5.28 -5.14 25.00
N GLN A 171 -5.96 -4.95 26.15
CA GLN A 171 -6.17 -3.62 26.73
C GLN A 171 -4.90 -2.80 26.90
N ALA A 172 -3.76 -3.46 27.20
CA ALA A 172 -2.47 -2.79 27.38
C ALA A 172 -1.90 -2.19 26.08
N GLU A 173 -2.37 -2.64 24.94
CA GLU A 173 -1.92 -2.14 23.62
C GLU A 173 -2.70 -0.89 23.18
N PHE A 174 -3.92 -0.71 23.71
CA PHE A 174 -4.81 0.39 23.37
C PHE A 174 -4.66 1.55 24.34
N MET A 175 -3.55 2.28 24.18
CA MET A 175 -3.24 3.44 25.00
C MET A 175 -3.18 4.71 24.14
N GLN A 176 -3.89 5.75 24.59
CA GLN A 176 -3.65 7.08 24.06
C GLN A 176 -2.34 7.59 24.63
N PRO A 177 -1.34 7.93 23.83
CA PRO A 177 -0.11 8.50 24.34
C PRO A 177 -0.33 9.89 24.93
N THR A 178 0.59 10.34 25.76
CA THR A 178 0.61 11.73 26.24
C THR A 178 0.56 12.67 25.06
N ARG A 179 -0.35 13.65 25.12
CA ARG A 179 -0.47 14.74 24.16
C ARG A 179 -0.27 16.06 24.87
N ILE A 180 0.61 16.87 24.31
CA ILE A 180 0.99 18.16 24.86
C ILE A 180 0.50 19.23 23.89
N ARG A 181 -0.15 20.28 24.40
CA ARG A 181 -0.39 21.50 23.66
C ARG A 181 0.63 22.52 24.11
N ALA A 182 1.35 23.07 23.16
CA ALA A 182 2.33 24.09 23.44
C ALA A 182 2.24 25.23 22.42
N ARG A 183 2.81 26.35 22.81
CA ARG A 183 3.10 27.46 21.91
C ARG A 183 4.57 27.78 21.88
N HIS A 184 5.07 28.24 20.75
CA HIS A 184 6.46 28.59 20.62
C HIS A 184 6.68 29.93 19.90
N ILE A 185 7.85 30.51 20.17
CA ILE A 185 8.44 31.58 19.36
C ILE A 185 9.70 30.97 18.73
N PHE A 186 9.79 31.00 17.43
CA PHE A 186 10.89 30.43 16.67
C PHE A 186 11.72 31.51 16.00
N LEU A 187 13.04 31.41 16.09
CA LEU A 187 14.00 32.24 15.40
C LEU A 187 14.93 31.35 14.56
N ALA A 188 14.86 31.46 13.25
CA ALA A 188 15.58 30.60 12.33
C ALA A 188 17.08 30.91 12.33
N ALA A 189 17.86 29.88 12.69
CA ALA A 189 19.33 29.88 12.59
C ALA A 189 19.76 28.41 12.39
N PRO A 190 19.59 27.86 11.17
CA PRO A 190 19.92 26.48 10.88
C PRO A 190 21.38 26.17 11.18
N GLU A 191 21.66 24.91 11.51
CA GLU A 191 23.02 24.44 11.73
C GLU A 191 23.90 24.75 10.50
N GLY A 192 25.09 25.32 10.77
CA GLY A 192 25.99 25.81 9.70
C GLY A 192 25.70 27.25 9.24
N SER A 193 24.77 27.96 9.86
CA SER A 193 24.58 29.42 9.62
C SER A 193 25.83 30.20 9.98
N ALA A 194 25.98 31.38 9.34
CA ALA A 194 27.09 32.30 9.65
C ALA A 194 27.12 32.66 11.14
N PRO A 195 28.32 32.78 11.76
CA PRO A 195 28.45 33.08 13.18
C PRO A 195 27.73 34.36 13.61
N GLU A 196 27.72 35.37 12.75
CA GLU A 196 27.04 36.66 12.97
C GLU A 196 25.51 36.46 13.09
N LEU A 197 24.92 35.62 12.21
CA LEU A 197 23.50 35.29 12.29
C LEU A 197 23.16 34.53 13.58
N MET A 198 23.96 33.52 13.90
CA MET A 198 23.82 32.76 15.16
C MET A 198 23.84 33.69 16.38
N GLN A 199 24.81 34.57 16.46
CA GLN A 199 24.93 35.52 17.57
C GLN A 199 23.74 36.52 17.61
N ALA A 200 23.30 37.02 16.45
CA ALA A 200 22.15 37.91 16.39
C ALA A 200 20.88 37.21 16.88
N LYS A 201 20.61 35.96 16.48
CA LYS A 201 19.43 35.18 16.91
C LYS A 201 19.54 34.78 18.40
N GLN A 202 20.72 34.47 18.87
CA GLN A 202 20.96 34.23 20.29
C GLN A 202 20.65 35.49 21.14
N ASN A 203 21.07 36.66 20.71
CA ASN A 203 20.73 37.90 21.39
C ASN A 203 19.22 38.19 21.35
N ALA A 204 18.59 37.92 20.22
CA ALA A 204 17.14 38.09 20.06
C ALA A 204 16.33 37.15 20.97
N ILE A 205 16.73 35.87 21.12
CA ILE A 205 16.00 34.95 22.02
C ILE A 205 16.19 35.35 23.49
N LEU A 206 17.36 35.94 23.87
CA LEU A 206 17.59 36.49 25.21
C LEU A 206 16.73 37.73 25.47
N ASP A 207 16.53 38.64 24.49
CA ASP A 207 15.60 39.75 24.59
C ASP A 207 14.17 39.27 24.80
N ILE A 208 13.75 38.27 24.04
CA ILE A 208 12.44 37.61 24.21
C ILE A 208 12.29 37.07 25.65
N ALA A 209 13.34 36.43 26.18
CA ALA A 209 13.32 35.93 27.55
C ALA A 209 13.09 37.06 28.57
N VAL A 210 13.77 38.18 28.41
CA VAL A 210 13.61 39.36 29.28
C VAL A 210 12.19 39.93 29.18
N ARG A 211 11.63 40.06 27.97
CA ARG A 211 10.30 40.59 27.74
C ARG A 211 9.23 39.69 28.36
N LEU A 212 9.32 38.38 28.15
CA LEU A 212 8.43 37.40 28.78
C LEU A 212 8.55 37.41 30.29
N GLY A 213 9.79 37.55 30.83
CA GLY A 213 10.03 37.68 32.27
C GLY A 213 9.44 38.95 32.89
N ARG A 214 9.20 39.99 32.10
CA ARG A 214 8.51 41.22 32.51
C ARG A 214 6.98 41.14 32.36
N GLY A 215 6.45 39.98 31.92
CA GLY A 215 5.01 39.77 31.82
C GLY A 215 4.42 40.15 30.48
N GLU A 216 5.21 40.37 29.43
CA GLU A 216 4.68 40.59 28.10
C GLU A 216 3.91 39.35 27.61
N ASP A 217 2.80 39.55 26.93
CA ASP A 217 1.97 38.41 26.45
C ASP A 217 2.70 37.58 25.40
N PHE A 218 2.79 36.29 25.67
CA PHE A 218 3.49 35.35 24.81
C PHE A 218 2.94 35.31 23.39
N GLY A 219 1.61 35.32 23.24
CA GLY A 219 0.95 35.27 21.94
C GLY A 219 1.16 36.51 21.10
N GLN A 220 1.11 37.70 21.74
CA GLN A 220 1.40 38.97 21.05
C GLN A 220 2.86 39.02 20.63
N LEU A 221 3.77 38.57 21.50
CA LEU A 221 5.18 38.52 21.19
C LEU A 221 5.49 37.50 20.07
N ALA A 222 4.86 36.33 20.10
CA ALA A 222 4.97 35.35 19.02
C ALA A 222 4.50 35.93 17.68
N ALA A 223 3.36 36.57 17.64
CA ALA A 223 2.83 37.21 16.44
C ALA A 223 3.76 38.31 15.90
N ALA A 224 4.46 39.03 16.78
CA ALA A 224 5.35 40.12 16.40
C ALA A 224 6.74 39.64 15.91
N VAL A 225 7.35 38.64 16.55
CA VAL A 225 8.77 38.32 16.35
C VAL A 225 9.04 36.87 15.91
N SER A 226 8.06 35.95 15.97
CA SER A 226 8.29 34.59 15.53
C SER A 226 8.49 34.50 14.02
N GLU A 227 9.41 33.65 13.61
CA GLU A 227 9.71 33.34 12.21
C GLU A 227 9.04 32.02 11.76
N ASP A 228 8.22 31.41 12.63
CA ASP A 228 7.36 30.29 12.23
C ASP A 228 6.05 30.84 11.65
N GLU A 229 6.00 30.93 10.33
CA GLU A 229 4.83 31.45 9.61
C GLU A 229 3.57 30.60 9.83
N ALA A 230 3.71 29.32 10.20
CA ALA A 230 2.56 28.45 10.41
C ALA A 230 1.82 28.74 11.70
N SER A 231 2.53 29.11 12.79
CA SER A 231 1.94 29.29 14.11
C SER A 231 1.93 30.74 14.58
N LYS A 232 2.76 31.64 14.03
CA LYS A 232 2.89 33.01 14.55
C LYS A 232 1.59 33.77 14.60
N ALA A 233 0.74 33.66 13.55
CA ALA A 233 -0.55 34.33 13.50
C ALA A 233 -1.57 33.77 14.52
N LEU A 234 -1.29 32.57 15.06
CA LEU A 234 -2.04 31.91 16.13
C LEU A 234 -1.41 32.12 17.51
N GLY A 235 -0.53 33.13 17.66
CA GLY A 235 0.19 33.36 18.91
C GLY A 235 1.22 32.30 19.24
N GLY A 236 1.72 31.61 18.23
CA GLY A 236 2.71 30.52 18.34
C GLY A 236 2.09 29.16 18.69
N ASP A 237 0.77 29.00 18.73
CA ASP A 237 0.09 27.75 19.11
C ASP A 237 0.36 26.64 18.09
N LEU A 238 0.92 25.53 18.56
CA LEU A 238 1.21 24.34 17.78
C LEU A 238 0.08 23.30 17.82
N GLY A 239 -0.97 23.57 18.62
CA GLY A 239 -2.00 22.58 18.90
C GLY A 239 -1.50 21.41 19.74
N PHE A 240 -2.30 20.35 19.84
CA PHE A 240 -1.89 19.10 20.53
C PHE A 240 -1.02 18.22 19.64
N PHE A 241 0.09 17.77 20.17
CA PHE A 241 1.01 16.82 19.54
C PHE A 241 1.41 15.69 20.49
N ALA A 242 1.85 14.59 19.95
CA ALA A 242 2.45 13.46 20.66
C ALA A 242 3.92 13.29 20.20
N ALA A 243 4.69 12.47 20.89
CA ALA A 243 6.12 12.26 20.64
C ALA A 243 6.49 11.91 19.19
N ASN A 244 5.60 11.19 18.48
CA ASN A 244 5.82 10.76 17.09
C ASN A 244 5.54 11.85 16.03
N ARG A 245 5.17 13.07 16.44
CA ARG A 245 4.75 14.16 15.53
C ARG A 245 5.72 15.33 15.46
N ILE A 246 6.68 15.38 16.37
CA ILE A 246 7.68 16.45 16.49
C ILE A 246 9.06 15.85 16.82
N PRO A 247 10.16 16.61 16.64
CA PRO A 247 11.48 16.16 17.06
C PRO A 247 11.53 15.74 18.53
N THR A 248 12.26 14.67 18.82
CA THR A 248 12.33 14.06 20.15
C THR A 248 12.78 15.06 21.22
N GLU A 249 13.83 15.82 20.96
CA GLU A 249 14.37 16.82 21.87
C GLU A 249 13.37 17.93 22.23
N PHE A 250 12.45 18.24 21.27
CA PHE A 250 11.41 19.23 21.50
C PHE A 250 10.28 18.66 22.37
N PHE A 251 9.90 17.40 22.14
CA PHE A 251 8.89 16.73 22.97
C PHE A 251 9.39 16.51 24.40
N GLU A 252 10.62 16.04 24.57
CA GLU A 252 11.27 15.87 25.89
C GLU A 252 11.37 17.19 26.67
N ALA A 253 11.66 18.28 25.96
CA ALA A 253 11.67 19.61 26.58
C ALA A 253 10.26 20.03 27.02
N ALA A 254 9.23 19.78 26.23
CA ALA A 254 7.85 20.08 26.56
C ALA A 254 7.31 19.22 27.72
N GLU A 255 7.66 17.94 27.76
CA GLU A 255 7.21 17.00 28.79
C GLU A 255 7.67 17.38 30.21
N GLN A 256 8.80 18.13 30.31
CA GLN A 256 9.32 18.63 31.57
C GLN A 256 8.67 19.93 32.06
N LEU A 257 7.79 20.53 31.25
CA LEU A 257 7.16 21.80 31.58
C LEU A 257 5.76 21.63 32.17
N LEU A 258 5.45 22.47 33.13
CA LEU A 258 4.12 22.56 33.70
C LEU A 258 3.19 23.38 32.75
N PRO A 259 1.91 23.02 32.61
CA PRO A 259 0.95 23.83 31.88
C PRO A 259 0.90 25.27 32.42
N ASN A 260 1.00 26.22 31.52
CA ASN A 260 1.03 27.65 31.82
C ASN A 260 2.18 28.10 32.73
N GLY A 261 3.21 27.26 32.87
CA GLY A 261 4.45 27.61 33.54
C GLY A 261 5.34 28.56 32.73
N PRO A 262 6.52 28.95 33.28
CA PRO A 262 7.45 29.78 32.54
C PRO A 262 7.96 29.08 31.28
N PRO A 263 8.21 29.83 30.20
CA PRO A 263 8.72 29.25 28.97
C PRO A 263 10.14 28.72 29.15
N ARG A 264 10.47 27.65 28.43
CA ARG A 264 11.80 27.10 28.27
C ARG A 264 12.44 27.57 26.98
N PHE A 265 13.68 27.97 27.06
CA PHE A 265 14.48 28.36 25.91
C PHE A 265 15.38 27.21 25.53
N LEU A 266 15.35 26.85 24.23
CA LEU A 266 16.14 25.74 23.67
C LEU A 266 16.64 26.07 22.29
N GLN A 267 17.68 25.37 21.86
CA GLN A 267 18.21 25.40 20.50
C GLN A 267 18.00 24.05 19.85
N SER A 268 17.54 24.05 18.62
CA SER A 268 17.48 22.89 17.73
C SER A 268 18.40 23.07 16.53
N HIS A 269 18.49 22.06 15.67
CA HIS A 269 19.21 22.18 14.39
C HIS A 269 18.60 23.23 13.43
N LEU A 270 17.37 23.70 13.69
CA LEU A 270 16.70 24.74 12.89
C LEU A 270 16.91 26.17 13.43
N GLY A 271 17.24 26.32 14.72
CA GLY A 271 17.40 27.60 15.36
C GLY A 271 17.02 27.63 16.84
N PHE A 272 16.58 28.78 17.31
CA PHE A 272 16.25 29.02 18.71
C PHE A 272 14.75 29.06 18.94
N HIS A 273 14.31 28.51 20.07
CA HIS A 273 12.90 28.42 20.43
C HIS A 273 12.68 28.92 21.87
N ALA A 274 11.59 29.69 22.07
CA ALA A 274 10.98 29.82 23.37
C ALA A 274 9.72 28.95 23.36
N LEU A 275 9.65 27.94 24.22
CA LEU A 275 8.59 26.94 24.29
C LEU A 275 7.81 27.09 25.58
N GLN A 276 6.48 27.14 25.49
CA GLN A 276 5.62 27.13 26.66
C GLN A 276 4.49 26.12 26.48
N VAL A 277 4.32 25.24 27.46
CA VAL A 277 3.20 24.28 27.48
C VAL A 277 1.95 24.98 27.98
N THR A 278 0.84 24.80 27.30
CA THR A 278 -0.46 25.36 27.67
C THR A 278 -1.41 24.33 28.23
N ASP A 279 -1.29 23.06 27.80
CA ASP A 279 -2.14 21.98 28.27
C ASP A 279 -1.42 20.62 28.10
N VAL A 280 -1.77 19.64 28.94
CA VAL A 280 -1.23 18.28 28.90
C VAL A 280 -2.35 17.27 29.10
N HIS A 281 -2.53 16.42 28.11
CA HIS A 281 -3.37 15.23 28.20
C HIS A 281 -2.46 14.03 28.49
N PRO A 282 -2.46 13.50 29.71
CA PRO A 282 -1.59 12.37 30.07
C PRO A 282 -2.02 11.11 29.30
N THR A 283 -1.09 10.15 29.24
CA THR A 283 -1.39 8.83 28.72
C THR A 283 -2.57 8.21 29.46
N ARG A 284 -3.48 7.58 28.74
CA ARG A 284 -4.64 6.86 29.30
C ARG A 284 -5.02 5.68 28.44
N PRO A 285 -5.69 4.67 29.01
CA PRO A 285 -6.34 3.64 28.21
C PRO A 285 -7.38 4.27 27.25
N LEU A 286 -7.45 3.75 26.03
CA LEU A 286 -8.56 4.04 25.13
C LEU A 286 -9.80 3.33 25.64
N THR A 287 -10.94 3.94 25.44
CA THR A 287 -12.24 3.25 25.62
C THR A 287 -12.45 2.26 24.46
N LEU A 288 -13.32 1.27 24.65
CA LEU A 288 -13.71 0.37 23.59
C LEU A 288 -14.18 1.13 22.32
N ALA A 289 -14.99 2.17 22.49
CA ALA A 289 -15.50 2.96 21.37
C ALA A 289 -14.39 3.65 20.57
N GLU A 290 -13.36 4.15 21.26
CA GLU A 290 -12.19 4.79 20.62
C GLU A 290 -11.30 3.77 19.92
N ALA A 291 -11.15 2.55 20.46
CA ALA A 291 -10.34 1.49 19.88
C ALA A 291 -11.06 0.67 18.78
N THR A 292 -12.40 0.69 18.74
CA THR A 292 -13.24 -0.09 17.82
C THR A 292 -12.81 0.02 16.36
N PRO A 293 -12.55 1.21 15.77
CA PRO A 293 -12.17 1.30 14.36
C PRO A 293 -10.87 0.58 14.05
N GLU A 294 -9.87 0.71 14.92
CA GLU A 294 -8.57 0.06 14.77
C GLU A 294 -8.68 -1.45 14.93
N ILE A 295 -9.36 -1.92 15.98
CA ILE A 295 -9.60 -3.34 16.23
C ILE A 295 -10.36 -3.99 15.08
N THR A 296 -11.40 -3.32 14.59
CA THR A 296 -12.17 -3.82 13.45
C THR A 296 -11.29 -3.99 12.22
N ALA A 297 -10.42 -3.01 11.94
CA ALA A 297 -9.49 -3.10 10.81
C ALA A 297 -8.47 -4.23 10.99
N LEU A 298 -7.92 -4.44 12.20
CA LEU A 298 -6.98 -5.51 12.50
C LEU A 298 -7.62 -6.89 12.31
N ILE A 299 -8.80 -7.11 12.90
CA ILE A 299 -9.53 -8.39 12.78
C ILE A 299 -9.95 -8.64 11.34
N ALA A 300 -10.47 -7.63 10.63
CA ALA A 300 -10.86 -7.76 9.24
C ALA A 300 -9.66 -8.11 8.34
N ALA A 301 -8.50 -7.49 8.55
CA ALA A 301 -7.28 -7.78 7.81
C ALA A 301 -6.79 -9.22 8.06
N GLU A 302 -6.85 -9.71 9.29
CA GLU A 302 -6.49 -11.09 9.62
C GLU A 302 -7.47 -12.09 8.99
N LYS A 303 -8.78 -11.88 9.16
CA LYS A 303 -9.82 -12.71 8.55
C LYS A 303 -9.68 -12.74 7.02
N ARG A 304 -9.37 -11.59 6.41
CA ARG A 304 -9.15 -11.48 4.96
C ARG A 304 -7.96 -12.34 4.52
N ARG A 305 -6.81 -12.25 5.18
CA ARG A 305 -5.64 -13.09 4.87
C ARG A 305 -6.00 -14.57 4.93
N ASN A 306 -6.65 -15.00 6.01
CA ASN A 306 -7.03 -16.39 6.22
C ASN A 306 -8.08 -16.87 5.20
N ALA A 307 -9.07 -16.03 4.87
CA ALA A 307 -10.11 -16.35 3.90
C ALA A 307 -9.56 -16.46 2.46
N VAL A 308 -8.63 -15.57 2.08
CA VAL A 308 -7.93 -15.63 0.79
C VAL A 308 -7.10 -16.91 0.68
N ALA A 309 -6.28 -17.22 1.68
CA ALA A 309 -5.46 -18.45 1.69
C ALA A 309 -6.33 -19.73 1.62
N ALA A 310 -7.47 -19.74 2.31
CA ALA A 310 -8.42 -20.85 2.24
C ALA A 310 -9.05 -20.98 0.84
N LEU A 311 -9.41 -19.85 0.21
CA LEU A 311 -9.98 -19.80 -1.14
C LEU A 311 -8.95 -20.27 -2.18
N GLU A 312 -7.71 -19.81 -2.09
CA GLU A 312 -6.61 -20.26 -2.96
C GLU A 312 -6.39 -21.77 -2.86
N SER A 313 -6.37 -22.30 -1.62
CA SER A 313 -6.25 -23.74 -1.39
C SER A 313 -7.43 -24.53 -1.96
N GLU A 314 -8.63 -23.98 -1.93
CA GLU A 314 -9.82 -24.58 -2.54
C GLU A 314 -9.74 -24.57 -4.07
N LEU A 315 -9.32 -23.45 -4.66
CA LEU A 315 -9.14 -23.32 -6.12
C LEU A 315 -8.04 -24.24 -6.63
N ALA A 316 -6.91 -24.35 -5.92
CA ALA A 316 -5.83 -25.26 -6.27
C ALA A 316 -6.29 -26.73 -6.26
N ARG A 317 -7.13 -27.13 -5.30
CA ARG A 317 -7.72 -28.48 -5.25
C ARG A 317 -8.73 -28.74 -6.39
N ARG A 318 -9.45 -27.70 -6.84
CA ARG A 318 -10.39 -27.78 -7.96
C ARG A 318 -9.71 -27.71 -9.31
N ALA A 319 -8.54 -27.09 -9.42
CA ALA A 319 -7.70 -27.11 -10.61
C ALA A 319 -7.20 -28.54 -10.81
N ARG A 320 -7.72 -29.24 -11.81
CA ARG A 320 -7.54 -30.68 -11.99
C ARG A 320 -6.11 -31.15 -12.24
N PHE A 321 -5.19 -30.25 -12.60
CA PHE A 321 -3.76 -30.56 -12.75
C PHE A 321 -2.93 -29.27 -12.64
N VAL A 322 -2.07 -29.21 -11.61
CA VAL A 322 -0.86 -28.37 -11.62
C VAL A 322 0.25 -29.31 -12.10
N VAL A 323 0.89 -28.99 -13.21
CA VAL A 323 2.07 -29.72 -13.68
C VAL A 323 3.27 -29.05 -13.05
N GLU A 324 3.94 -29.72 -12.10
CA GLU A 324 5.23 -29.32 -11.57
C GLU A 324 6.33 -29.31 -12.64
#